data_117d645a371c4e0e3147b7b59e6e2804
#
_entry.id   117d645a371c4e0e3147b7b59e6e2804
#
_cell.length_a   1.000
_cell.length_b   1.000
_cell.length_c   1.000
_cell.angle_alpha   90.00
_cell.angle_beta   90.00
_cell.angle_gamma   90.00
#
_symmetry.space_group_name_H-M   'P 1'
#
loop_
_entity.id
_entity.type
_entity.pdbx_description
1 polymer ?
#
loop_
_entity_poly.entity_id
_entity_poly.type
_entity_poly.pdbx_seq_one_letter_code
_entity_poly.pdbx_strand_id
1 'polypeptide(L)'
;MFNYLIDHLGCLTGPVEFDVTPGLGVQLPSNAIQLSFQLPAPESGRVWTLVNNVPRELIDRRGMVYRKDGGAQQIWTELGELPDTLTAQPWPGEFHIWRDNAWVLDEQARLASVRQQCLGQRDALLRDAVLRIAPLQYAEDMGDASHDEQLLLIEWKLYSVELNRIEKQAGFPDEIIWPVAPRAVVAN
;
A
#
# COMPACT_ATOMS: atom_id res chain seq x y z
N MET A 1 23.99 -9.29 43.47
CA MET A 1 22.57 -9.40 43.13
C MET A 1 22.23 -8.26 42.19
N PHE A 2 21.49 -8.52 41.13
CA PHE A 2 21.14 -7.56 40.08
C PHE A 2 19.61 -7.44 40.03
N ASN A 3 19.07 -6.25 40.10
CA ASN A 3 17.63 -6.03 40.11
C ASN A 3 17.14 -5.63 38.72
N TYR A 4 15.99 -6.16 38.31
CA TYR A 4 15.35 -5.87 37.05
C TYR A 4 13.90 -5.52 37.30
N LEU A 5 13.41 -4.51 36.58
CA LEU A 5 11.98 -4.20 36.52
C LEU A 5 11.30 -5.13 35.50
N ILE A 6 10.07 -5.50 35.78
CA ILE A 6 9.24 -6.36 34.95
C ILE A 6 8.08 -5.52 34.42
N ASP A 7 7.89 -5.48 33.12
CA ASP A 7 6.72 -4.86 32.51
C ASP A 7 5.51 -5.84 32.49
N HIS A 8 4.38 -5.36 31.96
CA HIS A 8 3.14 -6.14 31.87
C HIS A 8 3.22 -7.35 30.92
N LEU A 9 4.24 -7.44 30.07
CA LEU A 9 4.53 -8.57 29.19
C LEU A 9 5.61 -9.50 29.77
N GLY A 10 6.11 -9.19 30.96
CA GLY A 10 7.20 -9.93 31.59
C GLY A 10 8.59 -9.56 31.09
N CYS A 11 8.74 -8.48 30.30
CA CYS A 11 10.06 -8.03 29.85
C CYS A 11 10.87 -7.45 31.01
N LEU A 12 12.16 -7.78 31.00
CA LEU A 12 13.12 -7.35 32.02
C LEU A 12 13.89 -6.11 31.54
N THR A 13 13.86 -5.06 32.35
CA THR A 13 14.64 -3.83 32.13
C THR A 13 15.58 -3.63 33.30
N GLY A 14 16.86 -3.47 33.04
CA GLY A 14 17.87 -3.27 34.07
C GLY A 14 19.28 -3.61 33.61
N PRO A 15 20.23 -3.76 34.53
CA PRO A 15 20.04 -3.73 35.99
C PRO A 15 19.67 -2.33 36.52
N VAL A 16 18.82 -2.28 37.54
CA VAL A 16 18.36 -1.05 38.22
C VAL A 16 18.84 -1.06 39.67
N GLU A 17 19.35 0.05 40.13
CA GLU A 17 19.71 0.24 41.54
C GLU A 17 18.51 0.79 42.34
N PHE A 18 18.28 0.23 43.51
CA PHE A 18 17.26 0.70 44.46
C PHE A 18 17.95 1.17 45.73
N ASP A 19 17.40 2.19 46.34
CA ASP A 19 17.93 2.73 47.59
C ASP A 19 17.86 1.70 48.74
N VAL A 20 18.89 1.70 49.55
CA VAL A 20 18.98 0.85 50.74
C VAL A 20 18.32 1.58 51.92
N THR A 21 17.22 1.04 52.45
CA THR A 21 16.60 1.59 53.66
C THR A 21 17.36 1.10 54.88
N PRO A 22 17.86 2.00 55.75
CA PRO A 22 18.56 1.59 56.95
C PRO A 22 17.73 0.65 57.82
N GLY A 23 18.30 -0.52 58.14
CA GLY A 23 17.64 -1.55 58.98
C GLY A 23 16.68 -2.49 58.23
N LEU A 24 16.30 -2.15 56.99
CA LEU A 24 15.39 -2.96 56.16
C LEU A 24 16.03 -3.51 54.86
N GLY A 25 17.21 -2.98 54.48
CA GLY A 25 17.88 -3.38 53.25
C GLY A 25 17.23 -2.77 52.00
N VAL A 26 17.46 -3.42 50.85
CA VAL A 26 16.86 -3.03 49.55
C VAL A 26 15.40 -3.45 49.55
N GLN A 27 14.49 -2.51 49.35
CA GLN A 27 13.05 -2.78 49.16
C GLN A 27 12.74 -2.87 47.66
N LEU A 28 12.41 -4.07 47.22
CA LEU A 28 12.04 -4.28 45.80
C LEU A 28 10.55 -3.98 45.58
N PRO A 29 10.20 -3.20 44.55
CA PRO A 29 8.81 -3.02 44.17
C PRO A 29 8.21 -4.35 43.64
N SER A 30 6.88 -4.47 43.67
CA SER A 30 6.17 -5.69 43.29
C SER A 30 6.42 -6.13 41.84
N ASN A 31 6.84 -5.21 40.99
CA ASN A 31 7.20 -5.46 39.62
C ASN A 31 8.72 -5.54 39.38
N ALA A 32 9.49 -5.98 40.37
CA ALA A 32 10.92 -6.19 40.26
C ALA A 32 11.31 -7.61 40.66
N ILE A 33 12.40 -8.09 40.02
CA ILE A 33 13.03 -9.36 40.37
C ILE A 33 14.53 -9.15 40.62
N GLN A 34 15.07 -9.93 41.55
CA GLN A 34 16.50 -9.96 41.82
C GLN A 34 17.11 -11.23 41.29
N LEU A 35 18.16 -11.11 40.47
CA LEU A 35 18.93 -12.20 39.91
C LEU A 35 20.31 -12.30 40.55
N SER A 36 20.84 -13.52 40.65
CA SER A 36 22.17 -13.78 41.17
C SER A 36 23.30 -13.37 40.20
N PHE A 37 22.98 -13.20 38.94
CA PHE A 37 23.90 -12.82 37.85
C PHE A 37 23.32 -11.67 37.04
N GLN A 38 24.20 -10.95 36.38
CA GLN A 38 23.80 -9.90 35.44
C GLN A 38 23.48 -10.54 34.08
N LEU A 39 22.32 -10.15 33.53
CA LEU A 39 21.95 -10.53 32.15
C LEU A 39 22.85 -9.75 31.16
N PRO A 40 23.40 -10.43 30.15
CA PRO A 40 24.09 -9.72 29.07
C PRO A 40 23.11 -8.84 28.28
N ALA A 41 23.64 -7.92 27.47
CA ALA A 41 22.81 -7.18 26.53
C ALA A 41 22.10 -8.18 25.61
N PRO A 42 20.76 -8.02 25.38
CA PRO A 42 20.05 -8.94 24.49
C PRO A 42 20.57 -8.78 23.04
N GLU A 43 20.49 -9.85 22.28
CA GLU A 43 20.76 -9.82 20.84
C GLU A 43 19.82 -8.83 20.12
N SER A 44 20.27 -8.33 18.97
CA SER A 44 19.46 -7.41 18.17
C SER A 44 18.09 -8.03 17.82
N GLY A 45 17.00 -7.31 18.11
CA GLY A 45 15.64 -7.77 17.89
C GLY A 45 15.15 -8.79 18.90
N ARG A 46 15.81 -8.89 20.09
CA ARG A 46 15.41 -9.73 21.20
C ARG A 46 15.28 -8.92 22.49
N VAL A 47 14.53 -9.46 23.42
CA VAL A 47 14.35 -8.90 24.76
C VAL A 47 14.44 -10.00 25.82
N TRP A 48 14.98 -9.66 27.00
CA TRP A 48 14.89 -10.54 28.15
C TRP A 48 13.48 -10.52 28.73
N THR A 49 12.92 -11.67 29.00
CA THR A 49 11.61 -11.83 29.62
C THR A 49 11.62 -12.98 30.64
N LEU A 50 10.69 -12.95 31.59
CA LEU A 50 10.49 -14.06 32.52
C LEU A 50 9.50 -15.07 31.94
N VAL A 51 9.99 -16.29 31.69
CA VAL A 51 9.16 -17.43 31.31
C VAL A 51 9.23 -18.45 32.46
N ASN A 52 8.13 -18.68 33.13
CA ASN A 52 8.08 -19.54 34.32
C ASN A 52 9.15 -19.17 35.38
N ASN A 53 9.29 -17.89 35.68
CA ASN A 53 10.28 -17.32 36.60
C ASN A 53 11.75 -17.52 36.20
N VAL A 54 12.03 -17.89 34.95
CA VAL A 54 13.38 -18.02 34.41
C VAL A 54 13.60 -16.97 33.34
N PRO A 55 14.68 -16.18 33.40
CA PRO A 55 15.02 -15.23 32.33
C PRO A 55 15.32 -15.97 31.04
N ARG A 56 14.66 -15.56 29.96
CA ARG A 56 14.87 -16.06 28.59
C ARG A 56 14.86 -14.93 27.60
N GLU A 57 15.68 -15.00 26.59
CA GLU A 57 15.60 -14.10 25.44
C GLU A 57 14.51 -14.59 24.51
N LEU A 58 13.56 -13.70 24.22
CA LEU A 58 12.55 -13.88 23.19
C LEU A 58 12.76 -12.89 22.07
N ILE A 59 12.35 -13.26 20.86
CA ILE A 59 12.32 -12.37 19.70
C ILE A 59 11.30 -11.28 19.97
N ASP A 60 11.66 -10.02 19.70
CA ASP A 60 10.76 -8.88 19.76
C ASP A 60 10.40 -8.45 18.35
N ARG A 61 9.18 -8.80 17.92
CA ARG A 61 8.58 -8.42 16.66
C ARG A 61 7.44 -7.43 16.84
N ARG A 62 7.32 -6.85 18.04
CA ARG A 62 6.27 -5.86 18.33
C ARG A 62 6.43 -4.64 17.45
N GLY A 63 5.31 -4.12 16.99
CA GLY A 63 5.26 -2.97 16.12
C GLY A 63 4.32 -3.16 14.94
N MET A 64 4.55 -2.42 13.89
CA MET A 64 3.75 -2.51 12.67
C MET A 64 4.09 -3.79 11.90
N VAL A 65 3.05 -4.56 11.59
CA VAL A 65 3.15 -5.79 10.77
C VAL A 65 2.07 -5.77 9.70
N TYR A 66 2.26 -6.60 8.69
CA TYR A 66 1.40 -6.63 7.50
C TYR A 66 0.89 -8.04 7.25
N ARG A 67 -0.37 -8.14 6.87
CA ARG A 67 -0.98 -9.41 6.46
C ARG A 67 -0.46 -9.82 5.08
N LYS A 68 -0.02 -11.07 4.96
CA LYS A 68 0.51 -11.63 3.71
C LYS A 68 -0.54 -11.80 2.61
N ASP A 69 -1.82 -11.80 2.97
CA ASP A 69 -2.95 -12.01 2.04
C ASP A 69 -3.50 -10.72 1.40
N GLY A 70 -2.90 -9.56 1.67
CA GLY A 70 -3.40 -8.32 1.09
C GLY A 70 -2.77 -7.05 1.64
N GLY A 71 -1.69 -7.18 2.41
CA GLY A 71 -0.91 -6.04 2.88
C GLY A 71 -1.55 -5.20 3.98
N ALA A 72 -2.72 -5.61 4.51
CA ALA A 72 -3.38 -4.88 5.58
C ALA A 72 -2.45 -4.77 6.80
N GLN A 73 -2.25 -3.55 7.28
CA GLN A 73 -1.36 -3.26 8.41
C GLN A 73 -2.09 -3.40 9.74
N GLN A 74 -1.37 -3.87 10.75
CA GLN A 74 -1.85 -3.94 12.14
C GLN A 74 -0.69 -3.79 13.12
N ILE A 75 -1.00 -3.43 14.38
CA ILE A 75 -0.01 -3.38 15.44
C ILE A 75 0.07 -4.76 16.09
N TRP A 76 1.26 -5.33 16.15
CA TRP A 76 1.56 -6.56 16.86
C TRP A 76 2.14 -6.23 18.24
N THR A 77 1.63 -6.86 19.29
CA THR A 77 2.00 -6.55 20.69
C THR A 77 2.62 -7.73 21.43
N GLU A 78 2.61 -8.92 20.84
CA GLU A 78 3.12 -10.12 21.48
C GLU A 78 4.62 -10.33 21.23
N LEU A 79 5.29 -11.01 22.18
CA LEU A 79 6.67 -11.43 22.03
C LEU A 79 6.74 -12.80 21.32
N GLY A 80 7.85 -13.02 20.64
CA GLY A 80 8.10 -14.27 19.90
C GLY A 80 7.98 -14.09 18.40
N GLU A 81 7.87 -15.23 17.69
CA GLU A 81 7.74 -15.22 16.24
C GLU A 81 6.35 -14.75 15.80
N LEU A 82 6.33 -14.10 14.64
CA LEU A 82 5.05 -13.72 14.02
C LEU A 82 4.31 -14.97 13.51
N PRO A 83 2.98 -14.98 13.57
CA PRO A 83 2.18 -15.98 12.87
C PRO A 83 2.51 -16.02 11.38
N ASP A 84 2.37 -17.18 10.75
CA ASP A 84 2.66 -17.40 9.34
C ASP A 84 1.88 -16.48 8.38
N THR A 85 0.77 -15.90 8.85
CA THR A 85 -0.07 -14.96 8.09
C THR A 85 0.45 -13.53 8.09
N LEU A 86 1.46 -13.23 8.92
CA LEU A 86 1.99 -11.88 9.12
C LEU A 86 3.46 -11.76 8.70
N THR A 87 3.86 -10.55 8.37
CA THR A 87 5.25 -10.18 8.09
C THR A 87 5.56 -8.79 8.62
N ALA A 88 6.80 -8.58 9.05
CA ALA A 88 7.30 -7.24 9.38
C ALA A 88 7.73 -6.44 8.14
N GLN A 89 7.77 -7.06 6.95
CA GLN A 89 8.13 -6.37 5.72
C GLN A 89 6.96 -5.48 5.28
N PRO A 90 7.18 -4.17 5.09
CA PRO A 90 6.15 -3.24 4.64
C PRO A 90 5.55 -3.68 3.30
N TRP A 91 4.23 -3.57 3.19
CA TRP A 91 3.56 -3.82 1.93
C TRP A 91 3.85 -2.68 0.94
N PRO A 92 4.36 -2.96 -0.26
CA PRO A 92 4.76 -1.92 -1.22
C PRO A 92 3.58 -1.24 -1.93
N GLY A 93 2.38 -1.80 -1.83
CA GLY A 93 1.19 -1.27 -2.48
C GLY A 93 0.44 -2.29 -3.32
N GLU A 94 -0.57 -1.82 -4.06
CA GLU A 94 -1.42 -2.65 -4.91
C GLU A 94 -0.63 -3.56 -5.85
N PHE A 95 -1.24 -4.67 -6.23
CA PHE A 95 -0.67 -5.71 -7.10
C PHE A 95 0.56 -6.43 -6.55
N HIS A 96 0.94 -6.22 -5.28
CA HIS A 96 1.98 -7.02 -4.64
C HIS A 96 1.34 -8.19 -3.89
N ILE A 97 1.81 -9.39 -4.20
CA ILE A 97 1.43 -10.65 -3.55
C ILE A 97 2.61 -11.20 -2.75
N TRP A 98 2.31 -11.88 -1.65
CA TRP A 98 3.34 -12.52 -0.84
C TRP A 98 3.72 -13.87 -1.45
N ARG A 99 4.97 -14.02 -1.85
CA ARG A 99 5.53 -15.26 -2.39
C ARG A 99 7.01 -15.37 -2.01
N ASP A 100 7.46 -16.58 -1.67
CA ASP A 100 8.86 -16.88 -1.36
C ASP A 100 9.48 -15.92 -0.31
N ASN A 101 8.72 -15.61 0.76
CA ASN A 101 9.08 -14.71 1.84
C ASN A 101 9.35 -13.25 1.43
N ALA A 102 8.78 -12.80 0.33
CA ALA A 102 8.88 -11.43 -0.15
C ALA A 102 7.58 -10.96 -0.81
N TRP A 103 7.40 -9.64 -0.89
CA TRP A 103 6.38 -9.03 -1.72
C TRP A 103 6.86 -9.01 -3.18
N VAL A 104 6.08 -9.61 -4.06
CA VAL A 104 6.37 -9.69 -5.49
C VAL A 104 5.25 -9.00 -6.25
N LEU A 105 5.62 -8.14 -7.20
CA LEU A 105 4.64 -7.48 -8.07
C LEU A 105 3.97 -8.51 -8.99
N ASP A 106 2.64 -8.58 -8.94
CA ASP A 106 1.83 -9.27 -9.93
C ASP A 106 1.63 -8.37 -11.15
N GLU A 107 2.59 -8.44 -12.06
CA GLU A 107 2.61 -7.62 -13.28
C GLU A 107 1.39 -7.89 -14.16
N GLN A 108 0.88 -9.12 -14.18
CA GLN A 108 -0.29 -9.48 -14.97
C GLN A 108 -1.55 -8.79 -14.41
N ALA A 109 -1.74 -8.80 -13.09
CA ALA A 109 -2.86 -8.12 -12.44
C ALA A 109 -2.74 -6.59 -12.61
N ARG A 110 -1.54 -6.02 -12.49
CA ARG A 110 -1.26 -4.61 -12.73
C ARG A 110 -1.66 -4.19 -14.14
N LEU A 111 -1.13 -4.90 -15.15
CA LEU A 111 -1.43 -4.61 -16.55
C LEU A 111 -2.92 -4.75 -16.87
N ALA A 112 -3.59 -5.77 -16.32
CA ALA A 112 -5.03 -5.95 -16.50
C ALA A 112 -5.83 -4.77 -15.93
N SER A 113 -5.45 -4.26 -14.75
CA SER A 113 -6.09 -3.10 -14.13
C SER A 113 -5.87 -1.83 -14.94
N VAL A 114 -4.63 -1.54 -15.34
CA VAL A 114 -4.30 -0.36 -16.16
C VAL A 114 -5.06 -0.42 -17.50
N ARG A 115 -5.07 -1.57 -18.16
CA ARG A 115 -5.86 -1.77 -19.38
C ARG A 115 -7.34 -1.45 -19.18
N GLN A 116 -7.94 -1.95 -18.12
CA GLN A 116 -9.34 -1.70 -17.82
C GLN A 116 -9.62 -0.20 -17.60
N GLN A 117 -8.74 0.50 -16.92
CA GLN A 117 -8.83 1.96 -16.72
C GLN A 117 -8.75 2.71 -18.05
N CYS A 118 -7.78 2.37 -18.90
CA CYS A 118 -7.61 2.98 -20.22
C CYS A 118 -8.84 2.76 -21.12
N LEU A 119 -9.39 1.55 -21.13
CA LEU A 119 -10.61 1.25 -21.89
C LEU A 119 -11.81 2.02 -21.36
N GLY A 120 -11.96 2.15 -20.05
CA GLY A 120 -13.00 2.97 -19.44
C GLY A 120 -12.90 4.45 -19.81
N GLN A 121 -11.69 5.00 -19.81
CA GLN A 121 -11.44 6.38 -20.26
C GLN A 121 -11.74 6.55 -21.76
N ARG A 122 -11.27 5.64 -22.61
CA ARG A 122 -11.60 5.63 -24.04
C ARG A 122 -13.12 5.67 -24.27
N ASP A 123 -13.85 4.81 -23.58
CA ASP A 123 -15.29 4.70 -23.75
C ASP A 123 -16.04 5.95 -23.27
N ALA A 124 -15.52 6.63 -22.25
CA ALA A 124 -16.05 7.94 -21.83
C ALA A 124 -15.83 9.00 -22.90
N LEU A 125 -14.63 9.08 -23.48
CA LEU A 125 -14.30 10.01 -24.55
C LEU A 125 -15.10 9.73 -25.85
N LEU A 126 -15.32 8.45 -26.18
CA LEU A 126 -16.16 8.05 -27.32
C LEU A 126 -17.60 8.47 -27.13
N ARG A 127 -18.18 8.33 -25.92
CA ARG A 127 -19.54 8.83 -25.63
C ARG A 127 -19.66 10.34 -25.83
N ASP A 128 -18.67 11.12 -25.39
CA ASP A 128 -18.65 12.54 -25.65
C ASP A 128 -18.55 12.87 -27.15
N ALA A 129 -17.66 12.20 -27.86
CA ALA A 129 -17.53 12.35 -29.31
C ALA A 129 -18.84 12.06 -30.07
N VAL A 130 -19.56 11.01 -29.70
CA VAL A 130 -20.86 10.68 -30.31
C VAL A 130 -21.88 11.79 -30.11
N LEU A 131 -21.92 12.38 -28.90
CA LEU A 131 -22.80 13.52 -28.62
C LEU A 131 -22.47 14.78 -29.46
N ARG A 132 -21.21 14.97 -29.86
CA ARG A 132 -20.77 16.05 -30.72
C ARG A 132 -21.01 15.76 -32.21
N ILE A 133 -20.81 14.52 -32.63
CA ILE A 133 -20.99 14.09 -34.02
C ILE A 133 -22.47 14.11 -34.41
N ALA A 134 -23.38 13.68 -33.54
CA ALA A 134 -24.79 13.46 -33.91
C ALA A 134 -25.47 14.72 -34.48
N PRO A 135 -25.45 15.91 -33.82
CA PRO A 135 -26.09 17.10 -34.37
C PRO A 135 -25.44 17.58 -35.67
N LEU A 136 -24.09 17.50 -35.78
CA LEU A 136 -23.37 17.86 -37.01
C LEU A 136 -23.72 16.94 -38.17
N GLN A 137 -23.88 15.65 -37.89
CA GLN A 137 -24.28 14.65 -38.90
C GLN A 137 -25.72 14.91 -39.36
N TYR A 138 -26.64 15.27 -38.45
CA TYR A 138 -28.02 15.61 -38.81
C TYR A 138 -28.09 16.85 -39.69
N ALA A 139 -27.31 17.92 -39.43
CA ALA A 139 -27.23 19.08 -40.27
C ALA A 139 -26.72 18.72 -41.69
N GLU A 140 -25.68 17.89 -41.76
CA GLU A 140 -25.14 17.40 -43.02
C GLU A 140 -26.17 16.59 -43.82
N ASP A 141 -26.86 15.64 -43.15
CA ASP A 141 -27.86 14.77 -43.78
C ASP A 141 -29.08 15.56 -44.29
N MET A 142 -29.40 16.70 -43.66
CA MET A 142 -30.47 17.61 -44.11
C MET A 142 -30.02 18.62 -45.17
N GLY A 143 -28.73 18.66 -45.48
CA GLY A 143 -28.15 19.64 -46.42
C GLY A 143 -28.12 21.08 -45.89
N ASP A 144 -28.16 21.24 -44.56
CA ASP A 144 -28.19 22.55 -43.87
C ASP A 144 -26.87 22.85 -43.11
N ALA A 145 -25.89 21.93 -43.21
CA ALA A 145 -24.59 22.13 -42.57
C ALA A 145 -23.77 23.23 -43.21
N SER A 146 -23.32 24.18 -42.42
CA SER A 146 -22.31 25.15 -42.82
C SER A 146 -20.96 24.48 -43.13
N HIS A 147 -20.11 25.20 -43.86
CA HIS A 147 -18.76 24.70 -44.17
C HIS A 147 -17.95 24.37 -42.87
N ASP A 148 -18.05 25.21 -41.87
CA ASP A 148 -17.35 25.00 -40.58
C ASP A 148 -17.89 23.80 -39.84
N GLU A 149 -19.20 23.54 -39.87
CA GLU A 149 -19.81 22.32 -39.29
C GLU A 149 -19.37 21.05 -40.02
N GLN A 150 -19.25 21.10 -41.36
CA GLN A 150 -18.74 19.96 -42.13
C GLN A 150 -17.28 19.62 -41.76
N LEU A 151 -16.41 20.62 -41.63
CA LEU A 151 -15.05 20.46 -41.19
C LEU A 151 -14.99 19.87 -39.77
N LEU A 152 -15.76 20.45 -38.85
CA LEU A 152 -15.83 20.00 -37.47
C LEU A 152 -16.34 18.57 -37.35
N LEU A 153 -17.31 18.17 -38.17
CA LEU A 153 -17.81 16.80 -38.26
C LEU A 153 -16.70 15.81 -38.65
N ILE A 154 -15.88 16.19 -39.64
CA ILE A 154 -14.74 15.35 -40.05
C ILE A 154 -13.74 15.20 -38.93
N GLU A 155 -13.39 16.28 -38.23
CA GLU A 155 -12.45 16.25 -37.11
C GLU A 155 -12.95 15.34 -35.95
N TRP A 156 -14.23 15.45 -35.56
CA TRP A 156 -14.81 14.59 -34.53
C TRP A 156 -14.85 13.11 -34.94
N LYS A 157 -15.13 12.82 -36.22
CA LYS A 157 -15.08 11.45 -36.74
C LYS A 157 -13.66 10.89 -36.70
N LEU A 158 -12.65 11.69 -37.09
CA LEU A 158 -11.24 11.29 -37.01
C LEU A 158 -10.83 11.02 -35.55
N TYR A 159 -11.18 11.92 -34.63
CA TYR A 159 -10.94 11.73 -33.21
C TYR A 159 -11.52 10.41 -32.68
N SER A 160 -12.77 10.10 -33.02
CA SER A 160 -13.40 8.82 -32.66
C SER A 160 -12.65 7.60 -33.21
N VAL A 161 -12.17 7.68 -34.46
CA VAL A 161 -11.39 6.60 -35.07
C VAL A 161 -10.06 6.42 -34.36
N GLU A 162 -9.39 7.50 -34.01
CA GLU A 162 -8.12 7.46 -33.27
C GLU A 162 -8.30 6.89 -31.87
N LEU A 163 -9.35 7.27 -31.15
CA LEU A 163 -9.72 6.67 -29.85
C LEU A 163 -9.89 5.14 -29.94
N ASN A 164 -10.56 4.65 -30.97
CA ASN A 164 -10.73 3.22 -31.19
C ASN A 164 -9.41 2.49 -31.51
N ARG A 165 -8.35 3.21 -31.84
CA ARG A 165 -7.05 2.66 -32.20
C ARG A 165 -6.04 2.66 -31.07
N ILE A 166 -6.36 3.20 -29.88
CA ILE A 166 -5.39 3.29 -28.78
C ILE A 166 -4.81 1.94 -28.40
N GLU A 167 -5.60 0.86 -28.45
CA GLU A 167 -5.13 -0.50 -28.15
C GLU A 167 -4.07 -1.02 -29.12
N LYS A 168 -3.89 -0.36 -30.30
CA LYS A 168 -2.89 -0.72 -31.29
C LYS A 168 -1.56 0.02 -31.10
N GLN A 169 -1.50 0.95 -30.15
CA GLN A 169 -0.27 1.66 -29.83
C GLN A 169 0.73 0.70 -29.17
N ALA A 170 2.02 0.83 -29.50
CA ALA A 170 3.06 -0.05 -29.00
C ALA A 170 3.23 0.04 -27.46
N GLY A 171 2.93 1.20 -26.87
CA GLY A 171 3.01 1.44 -25.43
C GLY A 171 1.75 1.05 -24.65
N PHE A 172 0.70 0.56 -25.30
CA PHE A 172 -0.55 0.19 -24.62
C PHE A 172 -0.32 -1.01 -23.68
N PRO A 173 -0.86 -1.00 -22.42
CA PRO A 173 -1.67 0.05 -21.80
C PRO A 173 -0.89 1.08 -20.96
N ASP A 174 0.42 0.94 -20.79
CA ASP A 174 1.22 1.75 -19.87
C ASP A 174 1.54 3.15 -20.42
N GLU A 175 1.77 3.25 -21.72
CA GLU A 175 2.11 4.50 -22.40
C GLU A 175 1.16 4.75 -23.56
N ILE A 176 0.16 5.62 -23.34
CA ILE A 176 -0.85 5.94 -24.36
C ILE A 176 -0.71 7.39 -24.78
N ILE A 177 -0.61 7.62 -26.07
CA ILE A 177 -0.77 8.93 -26.68
C ILE A 177 -2.26 9.13 -26.99
N TRP A 178 -2.93 9.87 -26.11
CA TRP A 178 -4.34 10.15 -26.28
C TRP A 178 -4.58 11.16 -27.40
N PRO A 179 -5.55 10.90 -28.31
CA PRO A 179 -5.96 11.88 -29.31
C PRO A 179 -6.48 13.17 -28.64
N VAL A 180 -6.27 14.29 -29.30
CA VAL A 180 -6.74 15.60 -28.84
C VAL A 180 -8.13 15.84 -29.41
N ALA A 181 -9.11 16.10 -28.54
CA ALA A 181 -10.46 16.43 -28.98
C ALA A 181 -10.50 17.73 -29.80
N PRO A 182 -11.30 17.78 -30.87
CA PRO A 182 -11.53 19.02 -31.63
C PRO A 182 -12.03 20.15 -30.74
N ARG A 183 -11.57 21.36 -30.97
CA ARG A 183 -12.04 22.51 -30.22
C ARG A 183 -13.42 22.90 -30.74
N ALA A 184 -14.34 23.20 -29.83
CA ALA A 184 -15.60 23.83 -30.20
C ALA A 184 -15.30 25.17 -30.91
N VAL A 185 -15.86 25.36 -32.10
CA VAL A 185 -15.82 26.65 -32.77
C VAL A 185 -16.61 27.59 -31.86
N VAL A 186 -15.95 28.56 -31.23
CA VAL A 186 -16.63 29.64 -30.51
C VAL A 186 -17.19 30.54 -31.60
N ALA A 187 -18.49 30.43 -31.87
CA ALA A 187 -19.17 31.38 -32.73
C ALA A 187 -19.00 32.79 -32.12
N ASN A 188 -18.32 33.66 -32.83
CA ASN A 188 -18.26 35.09 -32.52
C ASN A 188 -19.60 35.79 -32.86
#